data_3a3857f24aa67ff5c78870d6a4066c03
#
_entry.id   3a3857f24aa67ff5c78870d6a4066c03
#
_cell.length_a   1.000
_cell.length_b   1.000
_cell.length_c   1.000
_cell.angle_alpha   90.00
_cell.angle_beta   90.00
_cell.angle_gamma   90.00
#
_symmetry.space_group_name_H-M   'P 1'
#
loop_
_entity.id
_entity.type
_entity.pdbx_description
1 polymer ?
#
loop_
_entity_poly.entity_id
_entity_poly.type
_entity_poly.pdbx_seq_one_letter_code
_entity_poly.pdbx_strand_id
1 'polypeptide(L)'
;LLLYEDIKRLNIKSIIATEDSSLGKKAKVTEVLTEFLERIGSNSDYEVFASGPKEMLKVVAKSCQRLDIPAQLSLDEIIACGVGVCLGCSVKTKQGYKLVCKDGPVFRADDLLWD
;
A
#
# COMPACT_ATOMS: atom_id res chain seq x y z
N LEU A 1 15.05 -12.42 5.31
CA LEU A 1 14.20 -11.25 5.10
C LEU A 1 15.03 -10.00 5.40
N LEU A 2 15.07 -9.05 4.46
CA LEU A 2 15.83 -7.82 4.63
C LEU A 2 15.24 -7.00 5.80
N LEU A 3 16.09 -6.37 6.61
CA LEU A 3 15.74 -5.51 7.75
C LEU A 3 14.89 -6.18 8.86
N TYR A 4 14.71 -7.48 8.84
CA TYR A 4 13.87 -8.17 9.83
C TYR A 4 14.37 -8.00 11.27
N GLU A 5 15.68 -8.13 11.48
CA GLU A 5 16.26 -7.94 12.80
C GLU A 5 16.19 -6.49 13.29
N ASP A 6 16.26 -5.54 12.36
CA ASP A 6 16.13 -4.12 12.70
C ASP A 6 14.70 -3.78 13.13
N ILE A 7 13.70 -4.33 12.42
CA ILE A 7 12.27 -4.17 12.79
C ILE A 7 12.00 -4.77 14.18
N LYS A 8 12.58 -5.94 14.48
CA LYS A 8 12.46 -6.54 15.82
C LYS A 8 13.02 -5.64 16.92
N ARG A 9 14.17 -4.99 16.67
CA ARG A 9 14.81 -4.08 17.64
C ARG A 9 13.95 -2.84 17.96
N LEU A 10 13.10 -2.43 17.04
CA LEU A 10 12.17 -1.31 17.23
C LEU A 10 10.99 -1.65 18.16
N ASN A 11 10.87 -2.89 18.62
CA ASN A 11 9.76 -3.37 19.45
C ASN A 11 8.37 -3.10 18.85
N ILE A 12 8.28 -3.14 17.52
CA ILE A 12 7.03 -2.96 16.76
C ILE A 12 6.39 -4.33 16.56
N LYS A 13 5.07 -4.41 16.78
CA LYS A 13 4.32 -5.62 16.48
C LYS A 13 4.38 -5.90 14.97
N SER A 14 5.00 -6.99 14.58
CA SER A 14 5.17 -7.38 13.18
C SER A 14 4.51 -8.72 12.90
N ILE A 15 3.91 -8.85 11.72
CA ILE A 15 3.37 -10.11 11.20
C ILE A 15 4.04 -10.35 9.85
N ILE A 16 4.64 -11.52 9.69
CA ILE A 16 5.28 -11.92 8.44
C ILE A 16 4.36 -12.92 7.73
N ALA A 17 4.16 -12.69 6.44
CA ALA A 17 3.47 -13.61 5.56
C ALA A 17 4.32 -13.90 4.31
N THR A 18 4.37 -15.16 3.90
CA THR A 18 5.00 -15.61 2.66
C THR A 18 4.10 -16.62 1.97
N GLU A 19 4.02 -16.55 0.65
CA GLU A 19 3.15 -17.45 -0.12
C GLU A 19 3.69 -18.89 -0.16
N ASP A 20 5.01 -19.04 -0.05
CA ASP A 20 5.73 -20.32 -0.08
C ASP A 20 5.94 -20.97 1.31
N SER A 21 5.48 -20.35 2.38
CA SER A 21 5.71 -20.80 3.77
C SER A 21 7.18 -20.76 4.23
N SER A 22 8.06 -20.06 3.52
CA SER A 22 9.47 -19.97 3.89
C SER A 22 9.70 -19.25 5.20
N LEU A 23 8.81 -18.32 5.56
CA LEU A 23 8.86 -17.58 6.82
C LEU A 23 7.48 -17.03 7.20
N GLY A 24 7.11 -17.14 8.46
CA GLY A 24 5.87 -16.58 8.98
C GLY A 24 4.60 -17.36 8.59
N LYS A 25 3.48 -16.63 8.39
CA LYS A 25 2.20 -17.24 8.00
C LYS A 25 2.18 -17.51 6.48
N LYS A 26 1.73 -18.69 6.06
CA LYS A 26 1.46 -18.97 4.64
C LYS A 26 0.20 -18.23 4.22
N ALA A 27 0.35 -17.07 3.64
CA ALA A 27 -0.75 -16.25 3.16
C ALA A 27 -0.23 -15.12 2.26
N LYS A 28 -1.12 -14.49 1.50
CA LYS A 28 -0.84 -13.19 0.91
C LYS A 28 -0.91 -12.11 1.99
N VAL A 29 -0.06 -11.10 1.90
CA VAL A 29 -0.05 -9.97 2.85
C VAL A 29 -1.41 -9.26 2.91
N THR A 30 -2.14 -9.21 1.79
CA THR A 30 -3.48 -8.62 1.71
C THR A 30 -4.52 -9.39 2.50
N GLU A 31 -4.41 -10.71 2.59
CA GLU A 31 -5.29 -11.56 3.41
C GLU A 31 -5.06 -11.26 4.90
N VAL A 32 -3.80 -11.23 5.31
CA VAL A 32 -3.42 -10.91 6.70
C VAL A 32 -3.86 -9.51 7.10
N LEU A 33 -3.68 -8.52 6.19
CA LEU A 33 -4.15 -7.16 6.43
C LEU A 33 -5.66 -7.11 6.57
N THR A 34 -6.40 -7.76 5.66
CA THR A 34 -7.88 -7.76 5.69
C THR A 34 -8.41 -8.39 6.98
N GLU A 35 -7.87 -9.54 7.41
CA GLU A 35 -8.22 -10.16 8.70
C GLU A 35 -7.96 -9.20 9.88
N PHE A 36 -6.85 -8.48 9.85
CA PHE A 36 -6.53 -7.50 10.89
C PHE A 36 -7.50 -6.32 10.89
N LEU A 37 -7.78 -5.73 9.73
CA LEU A 37 -8.68 -4.59 9.58
C LEU A 37 -10.13 -4.95 9.99
N GLU A 38 -10.60 -6.14 9.63
CA GLU A 38 -11.94 -6.62 10.04
C GLU A 38 -12.05 -6.81 11.55
N ARG A 39 -10.96 -7.19 12.21
CA ARG A 39 -10.90 -7.34 13.67
C ARG A 39 -10.98 -6.00 14.40
N ILE A 40 -10.32 -4.96 13.88
CA ILE A 40 -10.32 -3.63 14.50
C ILE A 40 -11.58 -2.81 14.19
N GLY A 41 -12.26 -3.11 13.07
CA GLY A 41 -13.49 -2.46 12.65
C GLY A 41 -13.32 -1.01 12.15
N SER A 42 -14.45 -0.38 11.77
CA SER A 42 -14.47 0.94 11.13
C SER A 42 -14.25 2.15 12.05
N ASN A 43 -14.32 1.98 13.37
CA ASN A 43 -14.13 3.08 14.33
C ASN A 43 -12.74 3.08 14.95
N SER A 44 -11.73 2.83 14.18
CA SER A 44 -10.36 2.75 14.67
C SER A 44 -9.56 4.02 14.35
N ASP A 45 -8.70 4.42 15.28
CA ASP A 45 -7.70 5.47 15.09
C ASP A 45 -6.50 4.97 14.28
N TYR A 46 -6.73 4.08 13.31
CA TYR A 46 -5.69 3.51 12.46
C TYR A 46 -5.64 4.21 11.12
N GLU A 47 -4.44 4.34 10.60
CA GLU A 47 -4.15 4.71 9.22
C GLU A 47 -3.26 3.65 8.60
N VAL A 48 -3.53 3.27 7.34
CA VAL A 48 -2.76 2.25 6.62
C VAL A 48 -1.77 2.90 5.68
N PHE A 49 -0.51 2.50 5.78
CA PHE A 49 0.54 2.84 4.82
C PHE A 49 0.95 1.57 4.08
N ALA A 50 0.89 1.58 2.76
CA ALA A 50 1.25 0.40 1.97
C ALA A 50 2.14 0.76 0.78
N SER A 51 3.08 -0.14 0.51
CA SER A 51 3.93 -0.11 -0.68
C SER A 51 4.07 -1.52 -1.24
N GLY A 52 4.02 -1.66 -2.55
CA GLY A 52 4.15 -2.94 -3.25
C GLY A 52 3.52 -2.93 -4.64
N PRO A 53 3.36 -4.10 -5.27
CA PRO A 53 2.78 -4.22 -6.61
C PRO A 53 1.39 -3.59 -6.71
N LYS A 54 1.08 -3.03 -7.87
CA LYS A 54 -0.20 -2.33 -8.16
C LYS A 54 -1.43 -3.14 -7.78
N GLU A 55 -1.45 -4.44 -8.08
CA GLU A 55 -2.58 -5.31 -7.75
C GLU A 55 -2.76 -5.51 -6.23
N MET A 56 -1.66 -5.57 -5.49
CA MET A 56 -1.70 -5.59 -4.03
C MET A 56 -2.29 -4.28 -3.48
N LEU A 57 -1.82 -3.14 -3.97
CA LEU A 57 -2.29 -1.82 -3.54
C LEU A 57 -3.78 -1.60 -3.85
N LYS A 58 -4.28 -2.13 -4.98
CA LYS A 58 -5.73 -2.13 -5.30
C LYS A 58 -6.55 -2.87 -4.24
N VAL A 59 -6.09 -4.03 -3.79
CA VAL A 59 -6.77 -4.80 -2.76
C VAL A 59 -6.74 -4.06 -1.42
N VAL A 60 -5.60 -3.49 -1.05
CA VAL A 60 -5.46 -2.66 0.17
C VAL A 60 -6.42 -1.49 0.14
N ALA A 61 -6.44 -0.72 -0.97
CA ALA A 61 -7.34 0.43 -1.14
C ALA A 61 -8.81 0.04 -0.95
N LYS A 62 -9.26 -1.04 -1.60
CA LYS A 62 -10.64 -1.54 -1.50
C LYS A 62 -10.99 -1.98 -0.08
N SER A 63 -10.08 -2.67 0.61
CA SER A 63 -10.29 -3.13 1.98
C SER A 63 -10.41 -1.96 2.95
N CYS A 64 -9.54 -0.96 2.83
CA CYS A 64 -9.59 0.25 3.64
C CYS A 64 -10.85 1.08 3.37
N GLN A 65 -11.21 1.26 2.09
CA GLN A 65 -12.42 1.99 1.71
C GLN A 65 -13.70 1.33 2.25
N ARG A 66 -13.79 -0.01 2.19
CA ARG A 66 -14.94 -0.75 2.73
C ARG A 66 -15.14 -0.53 4.24
N LEU A 67 -14.05 -0.35 4.97
CA LEU A 67 -14.06 -0.20 6.43
C LEU A 67 -13.91 1.26 6.89
N ASP A 68 -13.89 2.20 5.95
CA ASP A 68 -13.69 3.64 6.21
C ASP A 68 -12.40 3.95 7.00
N ILE A 69 -11.33 3.25 6.64
CA ILE A 69 -10.01 3.43 7.23
C ILE A 69 -9.13 4.22 6.25
N PRO A 70 -8.55 5.36 6.66
CA PRO A 70 -7.68 6.14 5.79
C PRO A 70 -6.43 5.34 5.40
N ALA A 71 -6.03 5.48 4.14
CA ALA A 71 -4.84 4.79 3.64
C ALA A 71 -4.02 5.68 2.71
N GLN A 72 -2.71 5.56 2.81
CA GLN A 72 -1.72 6.16 1.92
C GLN A 72 -0.93 5.06 1.22
N LEU A 73 -0.82 5.16 -0.09
CA LEU A 73 -0.23 4.15 -0.95
C LEU A 73 0.98 4.72 -1.68
N SER A 74 2.13 4.09 -1.51
CA SER A 74 3.33 4.40 -2.29
C SER A 74 3.29 3.61 -3.58
N LEU A 75 3.09 4.33 -4.69
CA LEU A 75 3.01 3.73 -6.03
C LEU A 75 4.40 3.51 -6.60
N ASP A 76 4.59 2.34 -7.21
CA ASP A 76 5.78 1.97 -7.96
C ASP A 76 5.42 1.91 -9.45
N GLU A 77 5.76 2.98 -10.18
CA GLU A 77 5.54 3.10 -11.62
C GLU A 77 6.88 3.20 -12.35
N ILE A 78 6.87 2.88 -13.63
CA ILE A 78 8.07 2.99 -14.46
C ILE A 78 8.43 4.46 -14.64
N ILE A 79 9.53 4.87 -14.02
CA ILE A 79 10.02 6.25 -14.06
C ILE A 79 11.15 6.34 -15.09
N ALA A 80 10.89 7.05 -16.21
CA ALA A 80 11.90 7.30 -17.23
C ALA A 80 12.67 8.60 -16.98
N CYS A 81 11.99 9.76 -16.99
CA CYS A 81 12.68 11.05 -16.86
C CYS A 81 12.90 11.51 -15.41
N GLY A 82 12.04 11.13 -14.47
CA GLY A 82 12.10 11.54 -13.06
C GLY A 82 11.77 13.02 -12.79
N VAL A 83 11.50 13.83 -13.81
CA VAL A 83 11.33 15.28 -13.71
C VAL A 83 9.98 15.79 -14.23
N GLY A 84 9.05 14.89 -14.52
CA GLY A 84 7.69 15.21 -14.90
C GLY A 84 7.48 15.65 -16.36
N VAL A 85 8.40 15.32 -17.27
CA VAL A 85 8.34 15.74 -18.68
C VAL A 85 7.77 14.66 -19.60
N CYS A 86 8.14 13.39 -19.41
CA CYS A 86 7.78 12.30 -20.32
C CYS A 86 6.37 11.75 -20.11
N LEU A 87 5.70 12.08 -19.00
CA LEU A 87 4.36 11.59 -18.60
C LEU A 87 4.26 10.06 -18.43
N GLY A 88 5.36 9.32 -18.49
CA GLY A 88 5.37 7.85 -18.45
C GLY A 88 4.89 7.25 -17.11
N CYS A 89 5.07 7.98 -16.00
CA CYS A 89 4.63 7.56 -14.66
C CYS A 89 3.27 8.18 -14.26
N SER A 90 2.42 8.51 -15.22
CA SER A 90 1.11 9.12 -14.91
C SER A 90 0.13 8.10 -14.34
N VAL A 91 -0.56 8.53 -13.28
CA VAL A 91 -1.63 7.78 -12.63
C VAL A 91 -2.91 8.61 -12.62
N LYS A 92 -4.05 7.91 -12.70
CA LYS A 92 -5.35 8.55 -12.73
C LYS A 92 -5.86 8.80 -11.32
N THR A 93 -6.23 10.03 -11.04
CA THR A 93 -6.83 10.42 -9.75
C THR A 93 -8.17 11.12 -9.96
N LYS A 94 -8.92 11.33 -8.89
CA LYS A 94 -10.18 12.11 -8.91
C LYS A 94 -9.98 13.56 -9.37
N GLN A 95 -8.75 14.08 -9.25
CA GLN A 95 -8.38 15.44 -9.65
C GLN A 95 -7.71 15.49 -11.05
N GLY A 96 -7.76 14.39 -11.81
CA GLY A 96 -7.08 14.25 -13.09
C GLY A 96 -5.81 13.40 -12.99
N TYR A 97 -4.98 13.47 -14.03
CA TYR A 97 -3.71 12.73 -14.04
C TYR A 97 -2.66 13.42 -13.18
N LYS A 98 -1.94 12.62 -12.40
CA LYS A 98 -0.80 13.01 -11.57
C LYS A 98 0.44 12.21 -11.96
N LEU A 99 1.61 12.74 -11.69
CA LEU A 99 2.88 12.09 -12.02
C LEU A 99 3.53 11.54 -10.76
N VAL A 100 3.77 10.24 -10.71
CA VAL A 100 4.39 9.60 -9.54
C VAL A 100 5.74 10.22 -9.20
N CYS A 101 6.56 10.56 -10.19
CA CYS A 101 7.87 11.18 -9.99
C CYS A 101 7.85 12.62 -9.45
N LYS A 102 6.73 13.33 -9.59
CA LYS A 102 6.60 14.76 -9.23
C LYS A 102 5.58 15.00 -8.12
N ASP A 103 4.39 14.40 -8.25
CA ASP A 103 3.26 14.60 -7.35
C ASP A 103 3.20 13.53 -6.25
N GLY A 104 3.91 12.39 -6.44
CA GLY A 104 3.99 11.26 -5.52
C GLY A 104 5.38 11.09 -4.90
N PRO A 105 5.80 9.86 -4.58
CA PRO A 105 5.14 8.57 -4.90
C PRO A 105 3.94 8.21 -4.03
N VAL A 106 3.70 8.91 -2.95
CA VAL A 106 2.64 8.59 -1.99
C VAL A 106 1.37 9.35 -2.32
N PHE A 107 0.27 8.61 -2.45
CA PHE A 107 -1.07 9.15 -2.73
C PHE A 107 -2.07 8.60 -1.71
N ARG A 108 -3.10 9.38 -1.42
CA ARG A 108 -4.24 8.88 -0.65
C ARG A 108 -4.99 7.83 -1.48
N ALA A 109 -5.34 6.73 -0.84
CA ALA A 109 -6.07 5.65 -1.52
C ALA A 109 -7.41 6.13 -2.11
N ASP A 110 -8.07 7.09 -1.43
CA ASP A 110 -9.34 7.67 -1.85
C ASP A 110 -9.24 8.53 -3.12
N ASP A 111 -8.07 9.07 -3.42
CA ASP A 111 -7.86 9.92 -4.59
C ASP A 111 -7.56 9.10 -5.86
N LEU A 112 -7.10 7.87 -5.71
CA LEU A 112 -6.70 7.02 -6.82
C LEU A 112 -7.90 6.39 -7.52
N LEU A 113 -7.89 6.42 -8.85
CA LEU A 113 -8.83 5.71 -9.70
C LEU A 113 -8.13 4.50 -10.32
N TRP A 114 -8.57 3.33 -9.91
CA TRP A 114 -8.04 2.05 -10.39
C TRP A 114 -8.77 1.61 -11.66
N ASP A 115 -8.00 1.38 -12.71
CA ASP A 115 -8.55 0.80 -13.96
C ASP A 115 -8.76 -0.70 -13.81
#